data_64a4a166791a2c7626819511906f2034
#
_entry.id   64a4a166791a2c7626819511906f2034
#
_cell.length_a   1.000
_cell.length_b   1.000
_cell.length_c   1.000
_cell.angle_alpha   90.00
_cell.angle_beta   90.00
_cell.angle_gamma   90.00
#
_symmetry.space_group_name_H-M   'P 1'
#
loop_
_entity.id
_entity.type
_entity.pdbx_description
1 polymer ?
#
loop_
_entity_poly.entity_id
_entity_poly.type
_entity_poly.pdbx_seq_one_letter_code
_entity_poly.pdbx_strand_id
1 'polypeptide(L)'
;LTHGVRWVSELAYHDFITKELPENEFFGDLVKEKLIYYPTVTREPFRNQGRLTDLIVSGKLCADIGLPQINPETDRALMCGSPGLLVDLCNILNGLGLKESPRMGDPGDYAIERAFVEK
;
A
#
# COMPACT_ATOMS: atom_id res chain seq x y z
N LEU A 1 3.97 -3.21 1.81
CA LEU A 1 2.84 -3.53 0.93
C LEU A 1 1.54 -3.48 1.72
N THR A 2 0.61 -2.66 1.28
CA THR A 2 -0.71 -2.57 1.90
C THR A 2 -1.81 -2.85 0.88
N HIS A 3 -2.89 -3.50 1.33
CA HIS A 3 -4.03 -3.88 0.51
C HIS A 3 -5.31 -3.65 1.31
N GLY A 4 -6.13 -2.69 0.88
CA GLY A 4 -7.39 -2.37 1.54
C GLY A 4 -8.57 -3.01 0.83
N VAL A 5 -9.39 -3.76 1.56
CA VAL A 5 -10.59 -4.43 1.04
C VAL A 5 -11.76 -4.26 2.01
N ARG A 6 -12.96 -4.61 1.56
CA ARG A 6 -14.18 -4.56 2.39
C ARG A 6 -14.28 -5.77 3.32
N TRP A 7 -13.99 -6.96 2.81
CA TRP A 7 -14.15 -8.24 3.49
C TRP A 7 -12.86 -9.05 3.46
N VAL A 8 -12.57 -9.81 4.50
CA VAL A 8 -11.38 -10.67 4.57
C VAL A 8 -11.26 -11.60 3.37
N SER A 9 -12.39 -12.12 2.89
CA SER A 9 -12.42 -13.01 1.72
C SER A 9 -11.91 -12.36 0.43
N GLU A 10 -11.84 -11.04 0.39
CA GLU A 10 -11.33 -10.30 -0.77
C GLU A 10 -9.81 -10.15 -0.78
N LEU A 11 -9.10 -10.59 0.25
CA LEU A 11 -7.65 -10.57 0.33
C LEU A 11 -7.05 -11.71 -0.51
N ALA A 12 -7.06 -11.54 -1.83
CA ALA A 12 -6.78 -12.58 -2.81
C ALA A 12 -5.39 -13.22 -2.68
N TYR A 13 -4.39 -12.44 -2.27
CA TYR A 13 -3.00 -12.91 -2.20
C TYR A 13 -2.50 -13.09 -0.77
N HIS A 14 -3.39 -13.09 0.21
CA HIS A 14 -3.00 -13.16 1.62
C HIS A 14 -2.11 -14.37 1.92
N ASP A 15 -2.56 -15.58 1.56
CA ASP A 15 -1.80 -16.79 1.83
C ASP A 15 -0.51 -16.86 0.99
N PHE A 16 -0.57 -16.40 -0.25
CA PHE A 16 0.62 -16.32 -1.09
C PHE A 16 1.70 -15.45 -0.44
N ILE A 17 1.32 -14.26 0.04
CA ILE A 17 2.27 -13.31 0.61
C ILE A 17 2.78 -13.78 1.98
N THR A 18 1.90 -14.33 2.81
CA THR A 18 2.24 -14.68 4.20
C THR A 18 2.88 -16.07 4.34
N LYS A 19 2.59 -16.99 3.43
CA LYS A 19 3.00 -18.39 3.53
C LYS A 19 3.95 -18.81 2.42
N GLU A 20 3.64 -18.52 1.17
CA GLU A 20 4.40 -19.02 0.02
C GLU A 20 5.64 -18.18 -0.30
N LEU A 21 5.52 -16.84 -0.34
CA LEU A 21 6.66 -15.98 -0.63
C LEU A 21 7.82 -16.14 0.35
N PRO A 22 7.58 -16.19 1.68
CA PRO A 22 8.68 -16.38 2.63
C PRO A 22 9.42 -17.71 2.47
N GLU A 23 8.77 -18.71 1.91
CA GLU A 23 9.37 -20.03 1.69
C GLU A 23 10.00 -20.19 0.31
N ASN A 24 10.02 -19.12 -0.50
CA ASN A 24 10.62 -19.20 -1.83
C ASN A 24 12.12 -19.49 -1.74
N GLU A 25 12.55 -20.43 -2.56
CA GLU A 25 13.94 -20.92 -2.58
C GLU A 25 14.95 -19.82 -2.90
N PHE A 26 14.59 -18.86 -3.75
CA PHE A 26 15.53 -17.86 -4.25
C PHE A 26 15.48 -16.52 -3.49
N PHE A 27 14.28 -16.07 -3.08
CA PHE A 27 14.13 -14.75 -2.46
C PHE A 27 13.34 -14.75 -1.15
N GLY A 28 13.02 -15.93 -0.61
CA GLY A 28 12.27 -16.01 0.64
C GLY A 28 12.92 -15.28 1.81
N ASP A 29 14.24 -15.37 1.92
CA ASP A 29 14.97 -14.68 2.98
C ASP A 29 14.88 -13.16 2.86
N LEU A 30 14.93 -12.63 1.62
CA LEU A 30 14.74 -11.20 1.37
C LEU A 30 13.32 -10.75 1.72
N VAL A 31 12.33 -11.58 1.42
CA VAL A 31 10.93 -11.32 1.77
C VAL A 31 10.78 -11.22 3.28
N LYS A 32 11.31 -12.17 4.03
CA LYS A 32 11.24 -12.17 5.50
C LYS A 32 11.91 -10.94 6.11
N GLU A 33 13.00 -10.50 5.53
CA GLU A 33 13.76 -9.36 6.03
C GLU A 33 13.14 -8.02 5.65
N LYS A 34 12.64 -7.87 4.41
CA LYS A 34 12.32 -6.56 3.84
C LYS A 34 10.84 -6.28 3.61
N LEU A 35 10.02 -7.31 3.44
CA LEU A 35 8.61 -7.10 3.15
C LEU A 35 7.79 -6.98 4.43
N ILE A 36 7.08 -5.87 4.55
CA ILE A 36 6.04 -5.69 5.57
C ILE A 36 4.71 -5.71 4.84
N TYR A 37 3.83 -6.65 5.19
CA TYR A 37 2.50 -6.77 4.61
C TYR A 37 1.46 -6.27 5.61
N TYR A 38 0.68 -5.27 5.21
CA TYR A 38 -0.33 -4.64 6.05
C TYR A 38 -1.68 -4.64 5.34
N PRO A 39 -2.43 -5.75 5.40
CA PRO A 39 -3.78 -5.80 4.85
C PRO A 39 -4.77 -5.11 5.79
N THR A 40 -5.76 -4.40 5.22
CA THR A 40 -6.81 -3.72 5.99
C THR A 40 -8.20 -4.13 5.50
N VAL A 41 -9.16 -4.18 6.41
CA VAL A 41 -10.54 -4.56 6.12
C VAL A 41 -11.49 -3.52 6.73
N THR A 42 -12.52 -3.11 5.97
CA THR A 42 -13.40 -2.03 6.40
C THR A 42 -14.74 -2.50 6.95
N ARG A 43 -15.25 -3.66 6.58
CA ARG A 43 -16.63 -4.05 6.86
C ARG A 43 -16.81 -5.24 7.78
N GLU A 44 -15.74 -5.75 8.36
CA GLU A 44 -15.82 -6.80 9.39
C GLU A 44 -14.63 -6.71 10.32
N PRO A 45 -14.69 -7.34 11.51
CA PRO A 45 -13.55 -7.35 12.43
C PRO A 45 -12.31 -7.98 11.81
N PHE A 46 -11.19 -7.31 11.96
CA PHE A 46 -9.89 -7.78 11.47
C PHE A 46 -8.79 -7.05 12.26
N ARG A 47 -7.59 -7.63 12.31
CA ARG A 47 -6.46 -7.05 13.07
C ARG A 47 -6.14 -5.60 12.65
N ASN A 48 -6.31 -5.26 11.38
CA ASN A 48 -6.14 -3.90 10.85
C ASN A 48 -7.48 -3.48 10.25
N GLN A 49 -8.34 -2.92 11.05
CA GLN A 49 -9.67 -2.50 10.61
C GLN A 49 -9.68 -1.02 10.29
N GLY A 50 -10.22 -0.65 9.12
CA GLY A 50 -10.39 0.72 8.69
C GLY A 50 -10.00 0.94 7.23
N ARG A 51 -10.35 2.12 6.72
CA ARG A 51 -9.98 2.53 5.37
C ARG A 51 -8.49 2.84 5.32
N LEU A 52 -7.84 2.39 4.25
CA LEU A 52 -6.40 2.61 4.07
C LEU A 52 -6.02 4.10 4.18
N THR A 53 -6.82 4.97 3.57
CA THR A 53 -6.58 6.42 3.61
C THR A 53 -6.63 6.97 5.03
N ASP A 54 -7.60 6.53 5.83
CA ASP A 54 -7.72 6.97 7.23
C ASP A 54 -6.56 6.46 8.08
N LEU A 55 -6.12 5.24 7.83
CA LEU A 55 -4.99 4.65 8.56
C LEU A 55 -3.67 5.37 8.24
N ILE A 56 -3.50 5.84 7.01
CA ILE A 56 -2.33 6.64 6.64
C ILE A 56 -2.38 8.02 7.30
N VAL A 57 -3.50 8.71 7.16
CA VAL A 57 -3.65 10.10 7.66
C VAL A 57 -3.54 10.15 9.18
N SER A 58 -4.13 9.19 9.88
CA SER A 58 -4.08 9.14 11.35
C SER A 58 -2.70 8.78 11.90
N GLY A 59 -1.80 8.26 11.06
CA GLY A 59 -0.51 7.76 11.48
C GLY A 59 -0.53 6.34 12.04
N LYS A 60 -1.71 5.71 12.10
CA LYS A 60 -1.84 4.36 12.66
C LYS A 60 -1.07 3.33 11.84
N LEU A 61 -1.13 3.42 10.50
CA LEU A 61 -0.42 2.48 9.64
C LEU A 61 1.08 2.50 9.92
N CYS A 62 1.70 3.67 9.92
CA CYS A 62 3.12 3.79 10.18
C CYS A 62 3.49 3.34 11.61
N ALA A 63 2.66 3.68 12.59
CA ALA A 63 2.88 3.24 13.96
C ALA A 63 2.79 1.72 14.09
N ASP A 64 1.81 1.08 13.45
CA ASP A 64 1.61 -0.36 13.51
C ASP A 64 2.78 -1.14 12.90
N ILE A 65 3.40 -0.61 11.85
CA ILE A 65 4.54 -1.26 11.20
C ILE A 65 5.90 -0.80 11.75
N GLY A 66 5.90 0.10 12.72
CA GLY A 66 7.12 0.54 13.39
C GLY A 66 8.01 1.44 12.55
N LEU A 67 7.44 2.18 11.59
CA LEU A 67 8.18 3.09 10.72
C LEU A 67 7.75 4.54 11.00
N PRO A 68 8.66 5.51 10.71
CA PRO A 68 8.29 6.92 10.80
C PRO A 68 7.25 7.28 9.73
N GLN A 69 6.66 8.47 9.87
CA GLN A 69 5.72 9.01 8.90
C GLN A 69 6.34 9.03 7.50
N ILE A 70 5.49 8.85 6.48
CA ILE A 70 5.92 8.89 5.07
C ILE A 70 6.67 10.19 4.80
N ASN A 71 7.85 10.08 4.20
CA ASN A 71 8.77 11.18 3.98
C ASN A 71 9.20 11.20 2.50
N PRO A 72 9.04 12.35 1.79
CA PRO A 72 9.40 12.43 0.37
C PRO A 72 10.89 12.21 0.09
N GLU A 73 11.77 12.41 1.06
CA GLU A 73 13.20 12.21 0.88
C GLU A 73 13.61 10.74 0.87
N THR A 74 12.87 9.89 1.58
CA THR A 74 13.25 8.48 1.79
C THR A 74 12.26 7.48 1.22
N ASP A 75 11.02 7.90 0.97
CA ASP A 75 9.95 6.97 0.61
C ASP A 75 9.49 7.15 -0.83
N ARG A 76 9.07 6.05 -1.42
CA ARG A 76 8.46 6.01 -2.76
C ARG A 76 7.20 5.15 -2.69
N ALA A 77 6.23 5.48 -3.54
CA ALA A 77 4.96 4.76 -3.55
C ALA A 77 4.57 4.31 -4.95
N LEU A 78 3.97 3.13 -5.01
CA LEU A 78 3.31 2.62 -6.22
C LEU A 78 1.89 2.25 -5.82
N MET A 79 0.92 2.80 -6.55
CA MET A 79 -0.49 2.69 -6.18
C MET A 79 -1.31 2.11 -7.31
N CYS A 80 -2.27 1.26 -6.93
CA CYS A 80 -3.29 0.74 -7.83
C CYS A 80 -4.60 0.62 -7.07
N GLY A 81 -5.72 0.89 -7.72
CA GLY A 81 -7.02 0.80 -7.07
C GLY A 81 -8.11 1.50 -7.86
N SER A 82 -9.27 1.67 -7.23
CA SER A 82 -10.38 2.40 -7.83
C SER A 82 -10.02 3.87 -8.07
N PRO A 83 -10.68 4.55 -9.03
CA PRO A 83 -10.43 5.98 -9.25
C PRO A 83 -10.58 6.84 -7.99
N GLY A 84 -11.58 6.56 -7.16
CA GLY A 84 -11.78 7.30 -5.90
C GLY A 84 -10.63 7.12 -4.93
N LEU A 85 -10.16 5.88 -4.76
CA LEU A 85 -9.02 5.60 -3.89
C LEU A 85 -7.75 6.30 -4.39
N LEU A 86 -7.51 6.26 -5.70
CA LEU A 86 -6.33 6.90 -6.27
C LEU A 86 -6.34 8.43 -6.07
N VAL A 87 -7.50 9.06 -6.23
CA VAL A 87 -7.63 10.51 -5.98
C VAL A 87 -7.30 10.83 -4.53
N ASP A 88 -7.86 10.08 -3.59
CA ASP A 88 -7.63 10.31 -2.16
C ASP A 88 -6.16 10.10 -1.79
N LEU A 89 -5.55 9.03 -2.28
CA LEU A 89 -4.14 8.76 -2.03
C LEU A 89 -3.22 9.82 -2.63
N CYS A 90 -3.51 10.29 -3.85
CA CYS A 90 -2.75 11.38 -4.47
C CYS A 90 -2.79 12.64 -3.61
N ASN A 91 -3.99 13.00 -3.13
CA ASN A 91 -4.14 14.18 -2.27
C ASN A 91 -3.33 14.03 -0.98
N ILE A 92 -3.35 12.86 -0.38
CA ILE A 92 -2.57 12.59 0.84
C ILE A 92 -1.07 12.70 0.57
N LEU A 93 -0.57 12.03 -0.47
CA LEU A 93 0.86 12.04 -0.78
C LEU A 93 1.36 13.42 -1.22
N ASN A 94 0.56 14.14 -2.01
CA ASN A 94 0.88 15.52 -2.38
C ASN A 94 0.98 16.42 -1.15
N GLY A 95 0.05 16.25 -0.19
CA GLY A 95 0.06 16.97 1.08
C GLY A 95 1.28 16.66 1.94
N LEU A 96 1.88 15.49 1.78
CA LEU A 96 3.09 15.08 2.47
C LEU A 96 4.37 15.50 1.74
N GLY A 97 4.24 16.14 0.58
CA GLY A 97 5.38 16.65 -0.18
C GLY A 97 5.90 15.71 -1.26
N LEU A 98 5.25 14.56 -1.50
CA LEU A 98 5.62 13.67 -2.60
C LEU A 98 5.05 14.20 -3.91
N LYS A 99 5.77 13.97 -5.00
CA LYS A 99 5.37 14.42 -6.34
C LYS A 99 5.11 13.24 -7.24
N GLU A 100 3.98 13.29 -7.97
CA GLU A 100 3.63 12.25 -8.93
C GLU A 100 4.61 12.21 -10.09
N SER A 101 4.98 11.01 -10.51
CA SER A 101 5.67 10.79 -11.76
C SER A 101 4.73 11.15 -12.91
N PRO A 102 5.13 12.07 -13.83
CA PRO A 102 4.21 12.51 -14.90
C PRO A 102 3.85 11.39 -15.87
N ARG A 103 4.74 10.42 -16.06
CA ARG A 103 4.52 9.24 -16.92
C ARG A 103 5.30 8.06 -16.37
N MET A 104 4.86 6.85 -16.76
CA MET A 104 5.60 5.64 -16.46
C MET A 104 7.05 5.78 -16.95
N GLY A 105 7.99 5.55 -16.03
CA GLY A 105 9.42 5.66 -16.31
C GLY A 105 10.04 7.04 -16.11
N ASP A 106 9.24 8.09 -15.96
CA ASP A 106 9.75 9.43 -15.63
C ASP A 106 10.01 9.56 -14.13
N PRO A 107 10.97 10.41 -13.71
CA PRO A 107 11.24 10.62 -12.30
C PRO A 107 10.05 11.16 -11.52
N GLY A 108 9.87 10.67 -10.30
CA GLY A 108 8.83 11.12 -9.39
C GLY A 108 8.91 10.34 -8.08
N ASP A 109 8.11 10.76 -7.11
CA ASP A 109 8.08 10.13 -5.79
C ASP A 109 7.04 9.04 -5.69
N TYR A 110 6.00 9.09 -6.51
CA TYR A 110 5.02 8.01 -6.60
C TYR A 110 4.50 7.85 -8.02
N ALA A 111 4.02 6.64 -8.31
CA ALA A 111 3.45 6.30 -9.61
C ALA A 111 2.11 5.60 -9.41
N ILE A 112 1.26 5.67 -10.44
CA ILE A 112 -0.08 5.08 -10.42
C ILE A 112 -0.19 4.06 -11.54
N GLU A 113 -0.65 2.86 -11.18
CA GLU A 113 -1.07 1.83 -12.14
C GLU A 113 -2.58 1.92 -12.31
N ARG A 114 -3.05 2.28 -13.49
CA ARG A 114 -4.47 2.51 -13.74
C ARG A 114 -5.13 1.29 -14.40
N ALA A 115 -5.17 0.19 -13.67
CA ALA A 115 -5.72 -1.07 -14.17
C ALA A 115 -7.23 -1.02 -14.42
N PHE A 116 -7.93 -0.07 -13.78
CA PHE A 116 -9.39 0.03 -13.84
C PHE A 116 -9.87 1.27 -14.62
N VAL A 117 -9.02 1.88 -15.40
CA VAL A 117 -9.40 3.05 -16.20
C VAL A 117 -10.17 2.60 -17.42
N GLU A 118 -11.36 3.17 -17.62
CA GLU A 118 -12.11 2.99 -18.85
C GLU A 118 -11.48 3.85 -19.96
N LYS A 119 -11.47 3.28 -21.14
CA LYS A 119 -10.93 3.94 -22.31
C LYS A 119 -12.03 4.65 -23.11
#